data_5cf8248b82fc81ffb859129e43df5083
#
_entry.id   5cf8248b82fc81ffb859129e43df5083
#
_cell.length_a   1.000
_cell.length_b   1.000
_cell.length_c   1.000
_cell.angle_alpha   90.00
_cell.angle_beta   90.00
_cell.angle_gamma   90.00
#
_symmetry.space_group_name_H-M   'P 1'
#
loop_
_entity.id
_entity.type
_entity.pdbx_description
1 polymer ?
#
loop_
_entity_poly.entity_id
_entity_poly.type
_entity_poly.pdbx_seq_one_letter_code
_entity_poly.pdbx_strand_id
1 'polypeptide(L)'
;VNNLRHSKELLLLCSSMLLIACSSAPARTGTVTSVSGDNRAPTTATIKANSQVAKQLNLNDQQDLTDARRGLIASPKDLKIPSSKDASKNVWNMSAYDFIEGEAPATVNPSLWRQAQLNNIQGLFEVTPGIYQVRGFDLSNMTLIKGDSGWIIIDTMTSKETARYAYDFAMQHLAKRYPNTTNVSAILFTHSHVDHFGGVLGIVSQQDIERKKIPIIAPAGFI
;
A
#
# COMPACT_ATOMS: atom_id res chain seq x y z
N VAL A 1 -1.12 60.66 12.68
CA VAL A 1 -2.05 60.05 13.64
C VAL A 1 -3.47 60.18 13.10
N ASN A 2 -3.90 59.39 12.16
CA ASN A 2 -5.31 59.23 11.75
C ASN A 2 -5.36 58.22 10.57
N ASN A 3 -5.18 56.94 10.81
CA ASN A 3 -5.49 55.91 9.77
C ASN A 3 -5.62 54.49 10.34
N LEU A 4 -6.19 54.37 11.54
CA LEU A 4 -6.38 53.05 12.19
C LEU A 4 -7.81 52.77 12.69
N ARG A 5 -8.82 53.51 12.18
CA ARG A 5 -10.22 53.33 12.62
C ARG A 5 -11.18 52.73 11.57
N HIS A 6 -10.75 52.53 10.32
CA HIS A 6 -11.63 51.96 9.28
C HIS A 6 -11.42 50.48 8.94
N SER A 7 -10.45 49.82 9.57
CA SER A 7 -10.20 48.41 9.30
C SER A 7 -10.95 47.41 10.20
N LYS A 8 -11.65 47.91 11.24
CA LYS A 8 -12.39 47.04 12.17
C LYS A 8 -13.86 46.79 11.80
N GLU A 9 -14.44 47.66 11.01
CA GLU A 9 -15.85 47.53 10.63
C GLU A 9 -16.05 46.69 9.36
N LEU A 10 -15.01 46.51 8.52
CA LEU A 10 -15.09 45.70 7.32
C LEU A 10 -14.91 44.18 7.59
N LEU A 11 -14.37 43.80 8.76
CA LEU A 11 -14.21 42.42 9.18
C LEU A 11 -15.47 41.80 9.84
N LEU A 12 -16.40 42.63 10.31
CA LEU A 12 -17.67 42.14 10.90
C LEU A 12 -18.77 41.87 9.90
N LEU A 13 -18.70 42.38 8.66
CA LEU A 13 -19.70 42.15 7.64
C LEU A 13 -19.41 40.86 6.80
N CYS A 14 -18.18 40.35 6.77
CA CYS A 14 -17.86 39.09 6.09
C CYS A 14 -18.12 37.83 6.94
N SER A 15 -18.30 37.99 8.26
CA SER A 15 -18.49 36.86 9.18
C SER A 15 -19.97 36.42 9.28
N SER A 16 -20.91 37.26 8.84
CA SER A 16 -22.34 36.96 8.96
C SER A 16 -22.99 36.37 7.71
N MET A 17 -22.28 36.24 6.59
CA MET A 17 -22.78 35.63 5.36
C MET A 17 -22.33 34.20 5.12
N LEU A 18 -21.47 33.59 5.97
CA LEU A 18 -21.01 32.20 5.84
C LEU A 18 -21.80 31.20 6.69
N LEU A 19 -22.86 31.62 7.39
CA LEU A 19 -23.64 30.73 8.28
C LEU A 19 -25.01 30.33 7.76
N ILE A 20 -25.37 30.62 6.52
CA ILE A 20 -26.72 30.30 5.96
C ILE A 20 -26.67 29.19 4.89
N ALA A 21 -25.51 28.60 4.60
CA ALA A 21 -25.40 27.52 3.60
C ALA A 21 -25.30 26.10 4.18
N CYS A 22 -25.55 25.91 5.48
CA CYS A 22 -25.60 24.59 6.12
C CYS A 22 -26.93 24.36 6.81
N SER A 23 -28.05 24.42 6.07
CA SER A 23 -29.29 23.92 6.62
C SER A 23 -29.97 22.98 5.63
N SER A 24 -30.13 21.75 6.12
CA SER A 24 -31.09 20.72 5.70
C SER A 24 -30.83 20.01 4.38
N ALA A 25 -29.81 19.16 4.35
CA ALA A 25 -29.98 17.84 3.74
C ALA A 25 -30.62 16.94 4.81
N PRO A 26 -31.76 16.25 4.53
CA PRO A 26 -32.32 15.30 5.48
C PRO A 26 -31.25 14.21 5.72
N ALA A 27 -30.88 14.00 6.98
CA ALA A 27 -30.12 12.85 7.40
C ALA A 27 -30.87 11.60 6.91
N ARG A 28 -30.38 10.96 5.85
CA ARG A 28 -30.75 9.59 5.57
C ARG A 28 -30.25 8.75 6.72
N THR A 29 -31.13 8.51 7.69
CA THR A 29 -30.98 7.38 8.61
C THR A 29 -31.10 6.11 7.77
N GLY A 30 -30.06 5.78 7.03
CA GLY A 30 -29.87 4.47 6.48
C GLY A 30 -29.60 3.56 7.66
N THR A 31 -30.59 2.83 8.09
CA THR A 31 -30.39 1.64 8.91
C THR A 31 -29.34 0.81 8.19
N VAL A 32 -28.15 0.68 8.78
CA VAL A 32 -27.16 -0.31 8.36
C VAL A 32 -27.78 -1.65 8.73
N THR A 33 -28.65 -2.17 7.86
CA THR A 33 -29.01 -3.58 7.89
C THR A 33 -27.70 -4.33 7.69
N SER A 34 -27.34 -5.13 8.68
CA SER A 34 -26.31 -6.14 8.56
C SER A 34 -26.49 -6.83 7.21
N VAL A 35 -25.53 -6.68 6.33
CA VAL A 35 -25.51 -7.39 5.05
C VAL A 35 -25.29 -8.85 5.42
N SER A 36 -26.38 -9.60 5.59
CA SER A 36 -26.36 -11.05 5.48
C SER A 36 -25.83 -11.33 4.09
N GLY A 37 -24.83 -12.24 3.97
CA GLY A 37 -24.01 -12.40 2.78
C GLY A 37 -24.70 -12.97 1.54
N ASP A 38 -25.85 -12.44 1.18
CA ASP A 38 -26.49 -12.74 -0.10
C ASP A 38 -25.87 -11.86 -1.19
N ASN A 39 -24.91 -12.43 -1.92
CA ASN A 39 -24.38 -11.86 -3.14
C ASN A 39 -25.55 -11.53 -4.09
N ARG A 40 -25.80 -10.25 -4.34
CA ARG A 40 -26.83 -9.83 -5.28
C ARG A 40 -26.41 -10.14 -6.70
N ALA A 41 -27.31 -10.70 -7.49
CA ALA A 41 -27.10 -10.89 -8.92
C ALA A 41 -26.83 -9.52 -9.60
N PRO A 42 -25.96 -9.48 -10.63
CA PRO A 42 -25.70 -8.25 -11.36
C PRO A 42 -26.95 -7.80 -12.12
N THR A 43 -27.13 -6.48 -12.24
CA THR A 43 -28.21 -5.93 -13.10
C THR A 43 -27.86 -6.14 -14.57
N THR A 44 -28.87 -6.12 -15.44
CA THR A 44 -28.68 -6.17 -16.90
C THR A 44 -27.76 -5.04 -17.38
N ALA A 45 -27.84 -3.84 -16.80
CA ALA A 45 -26.98 -2.72 -17.11
C ALA A 45 -25.51 -3.01 -16.74
N THR A 46 -25.26 -3.59 -15.57
CA THR A 46 -23.91 -4.01 -15.12
C THR A 46 -23.33 -5.08 -16.06
N ILE A 47 -24.09 -6.11 -16.38
CA ILE A 47 -23.66 -7.18 -17.32
C ILE A 47 -23.30 -6.58 -18.67
N LYS A 48 -24.15 -5.70 -19.22
CA LYS A 48 -23.91 -5.05 -20.51
C LYS A 48 -22.62 -4.21 -20.48
N ALA A 49 -22.42 -3.40 -19.45
CA ALA A 49 -21.23 -2.56 -19.31
C ALA A 49 -19.94 -3.40 -19.22
N ASN A 50 -19.92 -4.44 -18.37
CA ASN A 50 -18.79 -5.32 -18.21
C ASN A 50 -18.49 -6.13 -19.48
N SER A 51 -19.52 -6.60 -20.19
CA SER A 51 -19.37 -7.28 -21.48
C SER A 51 -18.80 -6.37 -22.58
N GLN A 52 -19.15 -5.07 -22.56
CA GLN A 52 -18.56 -4.10 -23.50
C GLN A 52 -17.07 -3.89 -23.24
N VAL A 53 -16.65 -3.76 -21.97
CA VAL A 53 -15.24 -3.66 -21.59
C VAL A 53 -14.49 -4.91 -22.03
N ALA A 54 -15.03 -6.10 -21.76
CA ALA A 54 -14.39 -7.35 -22.14
C ALA A 54 -14.15 -7.46 -23.66
N LYS A 55 -15.04 -6.91 -24.49
CA LYS A 55 -14.87 -6.91 -25.97
C LYS A 55 -13.84 -5.91 -26.47
N GLN A 56 -13.55 -4.85 -25.70
CA GLN A 56 -12.64 -3.78 -26.11
C GLN A 56 -11.18 -4.05 -25.70
N LEU A 57 -10.96 -4.94 -24.72
CA LEU A 57 -9.64 -5.23 -24.17
C LEU A 57 -9.20 -6.65 -24.52
N ASN A 58 -7.90 -6.81 -24.81
CA ASN A 58 -7.29 -8.12 -24.98
C ASN A 58 -7.00 -8.77 -23.61
N LEU A 59 -8.05 -9.23 -22.93
CA LEU A 59 -7.92 -9.84 -21.60
C LEU A 59 -7.24 -11.22 -21.61
N ASN A 60 -7.05 -11.82 -22.79
CA ASN A 60 -6.36 -13.09 -22.95
C ASN A 60 -4.83 -12.95 -23.04
N ASP A 61 -4.33 -11.72 -23.14
CA ASP A 61 -2.89 -11.46 -23.15
C ASP A 61 -2.27 -11.87 -21.81
N GLN A 62 -1.27 -12.75 -21.86
CA GLN A 62 -0.56 -13.26 -20.69
C GLN A 62 0.77 -12.54 -20.43
N GLN A 63 1.13 -11.57 -21.26
CA GLN A 63 2.43 -10.90 -21.14
C GLN A 63 2.58 -10.20 -19.78
N ASP A 64 1.57 -9.44 -19.33
CA ASP A 64 1.60 -8.77 -18.04
C ASP A 64 1.76 -9.74 -16.87
N LEU A 65 1.07 -10.91 -16.92
CA LEU A 65 1.18 -11.94 -15.88
C LEU A 65 2.56 -12.59 -15.88
N THR A 66 3.18 -12.73 -17.04
CA THR A 66 4.55 -13.20 -17.19
C THR A 66 5.54 -12.18 -16.63
N ASP A 67 5.36 -10.91 -17.00
CA ASP A 67 6.20 -9.82 -16.54
C ASP A 67 6.07 -9.58 -15.03
N ALA A 68 4.87 -9.70 -14.48
CA ALA A 68 4.65 -9.57 -13.04
C ALA A 68 5.37 -10.66 -12.22
N ARG A 69 5.64 -11.84 -12.81
CA ARG A 69 6.39 -12.93 -12.17
C ARG A 69 7.88 -12.88 -12.44
N ARG A 70 8.34 -11.99 -13.31
CA ARG A 70 9.77 -11.90 -13.66
C ARG A 70 10.62 -11.62 -12.44
N GLY A 71 11.67 -12.43 -12.24
CA GLY A 71 12.58 -12.30 -11.12
C GLY A 71 12.05 -12.79 -9.78
N LEU A 72 10.89 -13.46 -9.73
CA LEU A 72 10.35 -14.03 -8.50
C LEU A 72 11.32 -15.07 -7.91
N ILE A 73 11.81 -14.79 -6.70
CA ILE A 73 12.70 -15.67 -5.93
C ILE A 73 11.89 -16.58 -5.02
N ALA A 74 10.94 -16.00 -4.29
CA ALA A 74 10.11 -16.71 -3.33
C ALA A 74 8.78 -15.98 -3.10
N SER A 75 7.74 -16.76 -2.81
CA SER A 75 6.42 -16.28 -2.40
C SER A 75 5.95 -17.09 -1.19
N PRO A 76 5.38 -16.46 -0.16
CA PRO A 76 4.77 -17.18 0.95
C PRO A 76 3.48 -17.87 0.51
N LYS A 77 3.23 -19.08 1.01
CA LYS A 77 2.02 -19.85 0.67
C LYS A 77 0.73 -19.26 1.26
N ASP A 78 0.83 -18.63 2.44
CA ASP A 78 -0.28 -18.04 3.18
C ASP A 78 0.23 -16.73 3.80
N LEU A 79 0.04 -15.64 3.09
CA LEU A 79 0.52 -14.33 3.57
C LEU A 79 -0.51 -13.70 4.49
N LYS A 80 -0.33 -13.96 5.77
CA LYS A 80 -1.04 -13.33 6.89
C LYS A 80 -0.04 -12.75 7.86
N ILE A 81 -0.14 -11.46 8.12
CA ILE A 81 0.74 -10.76 9.04
C ILE A 81 -0.09 -10.35 10.27
N PRO A 82 0.14 -10.99 11.43
CA PRO A 82 -0.66 -10.72 12.62
C PRO A 82 -0.34 -9.32 13.20
N SER A 83 -1.32 -8.77 13.89
CA SER A 83 -1.14 -7.54 14.67
C SER A 83 -0.32 -7.84 15.93
N SER A 84 0.66 -6.98 16.22
CA SER A 84 1.42 -7.03 17.49
C SER A 84 0.57 -6.67 18.72
N LYS A 85 -0.58 -6.00 18.52
CA LYS A 85 -1.49 -5.61 19.59
C LYS A 85 -2.56 -6.67 19.90
N ASP A 86 -2.94 -7.45 18.89
CA ASP A 86 -4.00 -8.46 19.00
C ASP A 86 -3.70 -9.56 17.96
N ALA A 87 -3.09 -10.64 18.40
CA ALA A 87 -2.68 -11.76 17.54
C ALA A 87 -3.85 -12.50 16.84
N SER A 88 -5.09 -12.27 17.29
CA SER A 88 -6.29 -12.79 16.61
C SER A 88 -6.65 -12.03 15.34
N LYS A 89 -6.03 -10.87 15.11
CA LYS A 89 -6.25 -10.00 13.95
C LYS A 89 -4.99 -9.90 13.10
N ASN A 90 -5.18 -9.77 11.81
CA ASN A 90 -4.10 -9.49 10.87
C ASN A 90 -4.07 -8.00 10.51
N VAL A 91 -2.86 -7.41 10.49
CA VAL A 91 -2.65 -6.09 9.88
C VAL A 91 -2.61 -6.17 8.36
N TRP A 92 -2.27 -7.34 7.82
CA TRP A 92 -2.26 -7.64 6.40
C TRP A 92 -2.69 -9.09 6.14
N ASN A 93 -3.51 -9.33 5.12
CA ASN A 93 -3.99 -10.66 4.79
C ASN A 93 -4.26 -10.80 3.29
N MET A 94 -3.28 -11.32 2.55
CA MET A 94 -3.43 -11.57 1.11
C MET A 94 -4.22 -12.83 0.81
N SER A 95 -4.22 -13.82 1.70
CA SER A 95 -5.01 -15.05 1.50
C SER A 95 -6.52 -14.78 1.44
N ALA A 96 -6.98 -13.62 1.95
CA ALA A 96 -8.37 -13.20 1.76
C ALA A 96 -8.74 -12.96 0.29
N TYR A 97 -7.76 -12.86 -0.60
CA TYR A 97 -7.93 -12.58 -2.03
C TYR A 97 -7.63 -13.80 -2.92
N ASP A 98 -7.40 -14.98 -2.34
CA ASP A 98 -7.10 -16.23 -3.08
C ASP A 98 -8.24 -16.63 -4.04
N PHE A 99 -9.45 -16.11 -3.79
CA PHE A 99 -10.61 -16.35 -4.68
C PHE A 99 -10.52 -15.62 -6.03
N ILE A 100 -9.55 -14.69 -6.21
CA ILE A 100 -9.40 -13.91 -7.45
C ILE A 100 -8.65 -14.75 -8.49
N GLU A 101 -9.35 -15.72 -9.06
CA GLU A 101 -8.84 -16.64 -10.06
C GLU A 101 -9.82 -16.76 -11.25
N GLY A 102 -9.32 -17.20 -12.40
CA GLY A 102 -10.15 -17.45 -13.57
C GLY A 102 -10.81 -16.21 -14.17
N GLU A 103 -11.99 -16.36 -14.75
CA GLU A 103 -12.73 -15.28 -15.40
C GLU A 103 -13.43 -14.36 -14.38
N ALA A 104 -13.56 -13.08 -14.75
CA ALA A 104 -14.26 -12.10 -13.93
C ALA A 104 -15.73 -12.47 -13.76
N PRO A 105 -16.29 -12.50 -12.54
CA PRO A 105 -17.72 -12.65 -12.36
C PRO A 105 -18.48 -11.48 -12.98
N ALA A 106 -19.72 -11.71 -13.43
CA ALA A 106 -20.51 -10.69 -14.14
C ALA A 106 -20.77 -9.40 -13.33
N THR A 107 -20.59 -9.45 -12.01
CA THR A 107 -20.69 -8.31 -11.09
C THR A 107 -19.46 -7.40 -11.09
N VAL A 108 -18.33 -7.87 -11.62
CA VAL A 108 -17.02 -7.18 -11.54
C VAL A 108 -16.57 -6.74 -12.93
N ASN A 109 -16.01 -5.54 -13.02
CA ASN A 109 -15.35 -5.09 -14.24
C ASN A 109 -14.17 -6.01 -14.58
N PRO A 110 -14.08 -6.60 -15.78
CA PRO A 110 -13.05 -7.58 -16.10
C PRO A 110 -11.63 -6.99 -16.11
N SER A 111 -11.48 -5.71 -16.40
CA SER A 111 -10.18 -5.01 -16.29
C SER A 111 -9.72 -4.91 -14.83
N LEU A 112 -10.63 -4.59 -13.89
CA LEU A 112 -10.31 -4.59 -12.46
C LEU A 112 -10.02 -5.99 -11.94
N TRP A 113 -10.71 -7.01 -12.41
CA TRP A 113 -10.42 -8.39 -12.05
C TRP A 113 -9.02 -8.80 -12.47
N ARG A 114 -8.65 -8.51 -13.73
CA ARG A 114 -7.29 -8.74 -14.23
C ARG A 114 -6.24 -7.98 -13.40
N GLN A 115 -6.49 -6.71 -13.07
CA GLN A 115 -5.59 -5.93 -12.22
C GLN A 115 -5.45 -6.55 -10.83
N ALA A 116 -6.53 -7.05 -10.25
CA ALA A 116 -6.49 -7.73 -8.97
C ALA A 116 -5.69 -9.07 -9.03
N GLN A 117 -5.79 -9.81 -10.13
CA GLN A 117 -4.96 -11.00 -10.37
C GLN A 117 -3.46 -10.65 -10.43
N LEU A 118 -3.09 -9.54 -11.09
CA LEU A 118 -1.72 -9.05 -11.12
C LEU A 118 -1.23 -8.64 -9.73
N ASN A 119 -2.07 -7.98 -8.93
CA ASN A 119 -1.75 -7.57 -7.56
C ASN A 119 -1.60 -8.75 -6.59
N ASN A 120 -2.20 -9.90 -6.89
CA ASN A 120 -2.04 -11.12 -6.11
C ASN A 120 -0.69 -11.83 -6.36
N ILE A 121 0.11 -11.36 -7.33
CA ILE A 121 1.46 -11.87 -7.55
C ILE A 121 2.41 -11.20 -6.55
N GLN A 122 2.59 -11.86 -5.42
CA GLN A 122 3.32 -11.36 -4.26
C GLN A 122 4.60 -12.15 -4.01
N GLY A 123 5.59 -11.54 -3.39
CA GLY A 123 6.83 -12.22 -3.03
C GLY A 123 8.05 -11.32 -3.00
N LEU A 124 9.21 -11.96 -2.96
CA LEU A 124 10.52 -11.35 -3.14
C LEU A 124 10.96 -11.52 -4.61
N PHE A 125 11.31 -10.42 -5.24
CA PHE A 125 11.72 -10.36 -6.65
C PHE A 125 13.13 -9.81 -6.78
N GLU A 126 13.94 -10.38 -7.67
CA GLU A 126 15.15 -9.75 -8.17
C GLU A 126 14.77 -8.87 -9.36
N VAL A 127 14.88 -7.55 -9.19
CA VAL A 127 14.61 -6.57 -10.25
C VAL A 127 15.78 -6.55 -11.24
N THR A 128 16.99 -6.53 -10.71
CA THR A 128 18.27 -6.66 -11.40
C THR A 128 19.31 -7.12 -10.39
N PRO A 129 20.49 -7.65 -10.78
CA PRO A 129 21.50 -8.09 -9.84
C PRO A 129 21.81 -7.05 -8.76
N GLY A 130 21.61 -7.41 -7.49
CA GLY A 130 21.82 -6.54 -6.33
C GLY A 130 20.64 -5.64 -5.96
N ILE A 131 19.55 -5.61 -6.72
CA ILE A 131 18.33 -4.85 -6.41
C ILE A 131 17.15 -5.82 -6.30
N TYR A 132 16.50 -5.81 -5.15
CA TYR A 132 15.39 -6.69 -4.80
C TYR A 132 14.18 -5.89 -4.38
N GLN A 133 12.99 -6.47 -4.56
CA GLN A 133 11.75 -5.83 -4.16
C GLN A 133 10.81 -6.84 -3.51
N VAL A 134 10.27 -6.50 -2.34
CA VAL A 134 9.18 -7.22 -1.70
C VAL A 134 7.87 -6.57 -2.11
N ARG A 135 6.98 -7.33 -2.73
CA ARG A 135 5.70 -6.88 -3.28
C ARG A 135 4.54 -7.63 -2.67
N GLY A 136 3.43 -6.93 -2.41
CA GLY A 136 2.18 -7.52 -1.91
C GLY A 136 2.17 -7.79 -0.41
N PHE A 137 3.15 -7.33 0.37
CA PHE A 137 3.19 -7.49 1.83
C PHE A 137 2.60 -6.28 2.57
N ASP A 138 2.23 -5.24 1.83
CA ASP A 138 1.59 -4.01 2.29
C ASP A 138 1.02 -3.27 1.06
N LEU A 139 0.48 -2.06 1.26
CA LEU A 139 0.05 -1.15 0.18
C LEU A 139 1.21 -0.74 -0.71
N SER A 140 2.37 -0.40 -0.11
CA SER A 140 3.60 -0.08 -0.83
C SER A 140 4.52 -1.29 -0.95
N ASN A 141 5.55 -1.16 -1.81
CA ASN A 141 6.62 -2.14 -1.94
C ASN A 141 7.84 -1.68 -1.14
N MET A 142 8.63 -2.65 -0.66
CA MET A 142 9.93 -2.39 -0.07
C MET A 142 11.01 -2.76 -1.08
N THR A 143 11.94 -1.84 -1.37
CA THR A 143 13.09 -2.12 -2.25
C THR A 143 14.36 -2.23 -1.42
N LEU A 144 15.15 -3.27 -1.68
CA LEU A 144 16.43 -3.52 -1.03
C LEU A 144 17.55 -3.45 -2.08
N ILE A 145 18.55 -2.60 -1.84
CA ILE A 145 19.73 -2.48 -2.70
C ILE A 145 20.93 -3.00 -1.91
N LYS A 146 21.65 -3.94 -2.50
CA LYS A 146 22.89 -4.47 -1.95
C LYS A 146 24.02 -3.43 -2.09
N GLY A 147 24.39 -2.81 -0.99
CA GLY A 147 25.57 -1.94 -0.90
C GLY A 147 26.80 -2.70 -0.39
N ASP A 148 27.95 -2.05 -0.36
CA ASP A 148 29.21 -2.66 0.12
C ASP A 148 29.17 -2.94 1.62
N SER A 149 28.59 -2.04 2.42
CA SER A 149 28.55 -2.12 3.89
C SER A 149 27.23 -2.68 4.44
N GLY A 150 26.21 -2.91 3.61
CA GLY A 150 24.88 -3.35 4.07
C GLY A 150 23.79 -3.12 3.05
N TRP A 151 22.55 -3.26 3.49
CA TRP A 151 21.37 -3.02 2.69
C TRP A 151 20.96 -1.55 2.74
N ILE A 152 20.67 -0.97 1.58
CA ILE A 152 19.96 0.31 1.46
C ILE A 152 18.50 -0.04 1.25
N ILE A 153 17.64 0.48 2.11
CA ILE A 153 16.18 0.23 2.04
C ILE A 153 15.50 1.46 1.47
N ILE A 154 14.67 1.27 0.45
CA ILE A 154 13.82 2.33 -0.10
C ILE A 154 12.38 1.96 0.24
N ASP A 155 11.72 2.85 0.96
CA ASP A 155 10.38 2.74 1.53
C ASP A 155 10.23 1.56 2.51
N THR A 156 9.46 1.77 3.55
CA THR A 156 9.42 0.84 4.69
C THR A 156 8.01 0.39 5.06
N MET A 157 7.06 0.48 4.11
CA MET A 157 5.68 0.04 4.31
C MET A 157 4.93 0.82 5.39
N THR A 158 3.67 0.44 5.66
CA THR A 158 2.75 1.19 6.53
C THR A 158 3.01 0.94 8.01
N SER A 159 3.31 -0.30 8.39
CA SER A 159 3.38 -0.71 9.79
C SER A 159 4.68 -1.43 10.15
N LYS A 160 4.99 -1.44 11.45
CA LYS A 160 6.15 -2.21 11.96
C LYS A 160 6.04 -3.69 11.63
N GLU A 161 4.83 -4.22 11.69
CA GLU A 161 4.54 -5.62 11.47
C GLU A 161 4.79 -6.01 10.01
N THR A 162 4.24 -5.25 9.07
CA THR A 162 4.43 -5.52 7.64
C THR A 162 5.88 -5.32 7.23
N ALA A 163 6.52 -4.24 7.68
CA ALA A 163 7.93 -3.96 7.41
C ALA A 163 8.86 -5.04 7.97
N ARG A 164 8.63 -5.48 9.22
CA ARG A 164 9.42 -6.55 9.85
C ARG A 164 9.29 -7.85 9.07
N TYR A 165 8.04 -8.25 8.81
CA TYR A 165 7.78 -9.49 8.09
C TYR A 165 8.40 -9.50 6.69
N ALA A 166 8.25 -8.41 5.94
CA ALA A 166 8.82 -8.25 4.61
C ALA A 166 10.37 -8.30 4.61
N TYR A 167 10.98 -7.59 5.54
CA TYR A 167 12.43 -7.56 5.69
C TYR A 167 12.99 -8.93 6.09
N ASP A 168 12.40 -9.58 7.09
CA ASP A 168 12.84 -10.89 7.56
C ASP A 168 12.66 -11.96 6.46
N PHE A 169 11.54 -11.90 5.71
CA PHE A 169 11.33 -12.77 4.55
C PHE A 169 12.42 -12.57 3.48
N ALA A 170 12.73 -11.32 3.15
CA ALA A 170 13.81 -11.02 2.20
C ALA A 170 15.16 -11.54 2.70
N MET A 171 15.51 -11.28 3.96
CA MET A 171 16.80 -11.72 4.54
C MET A 171 16.89 -13.26 4.58
N GLN A 172 15.82 -13.96 4.90
CA GLN A 172 15.79 -15.43 4.89
C GLN A 172 16.21 -16.00 3.52
N HIS A 173 15.78 -15.40 2.42
CA HIS A 173 16.06 -15.87 1.07
C HIS A 173 17.37 -15.33 0.51
N LEU A 174 17.82 -14.15 0.94
CA LEU A 174 19.05 -13.51 0.45
C LEU A 174 20.31 -13.88 1.26
N ALA A 175 20.16 -14.40 2.49
CA ALA A 175 21.29 -14.73 3.37
C ALA A 175 22.28 -15.71 2.74
N LYS A 176 21.83 -16.68 1.96
CA LYS A 176 22.73 -17.63 1.27
C LYS A 176 23.56 -16.96 0.20
N ARG A 177 23.00 -15.97 -0.50
CA ARG A 177 23.69 -15.22 -1.57
C ARG A 177 24.62 -14.14 -1.01
N TYR A 178 24.25 -13.56 0.15
CA TYR A 178 24.97 -12.46 0.79
C TYR A 178 25.19 -12.72 2.28
N PRO A 179 25.97 -13.75 2.65
CA PRO A 179 26.08 -14.22 4.04
C PRO A 179 26.65 -13.16 5.00
N ASN A 180 27.45 -12.23 4.47
CA ASN A 180 28.10 -11.17 5.27
C ASN A 180 27.30 -9.84 5.25
N THR A 181 26.14 -9.77 4.60
CA THR A 181 25.34 -8.56 4.48
C THR A 181 24.12 -8.64 5.39
N THR A 182 24.29 -8.31 6.66
CA THR A 182 23.24 -8.37 7.68
C THR A 182 22.78 -7.00 8.19
N ASN A 183 23.54 -5.94 7.85
CA ASN A 183 23.28 -4.60 8.33
C ASN A 183 22.41 -3.80 7.36
N VAL A 184 21.60 -2.88 7.91
CA VAL A 184 21.02 -1.76 7.14
C VAL A 184 22.04 -0.62 7.16
N SER A 185 22.43 -0.14 5.98
CA SER A 185 23.39 0.94 5.80
C SER A 185 22.76 2.31 5.54
N ALA A 186 21.54 2.33 5.02
CA ALA A 186 20.75 3.56 4.83
C ALA A 186 19.27 3.23 4.65
N ILE A 187 18.39 4.21 4.93
CA ILE A 187 16.97 4.15 4.62
C ILE A 187 16.61 5.41 3.83
N LEU A 188 15.86 5.26 2.74
CA LEU A 188 15.34 6.34 1.92
C LEU A 188 13.82 6.28 1.89
N PHE A 189 13.18 7.44 2.02
CA PHE A 189 11.74 7.59 1.79
C PHE A 189 11.53 8.34 0.48
N THR A 190 10.68 7.79 -0.40
CA THR A 190 10.38 8.41 -1.69
C THR A 190 9.49 9.65 -1.52
N HIS A 191 8.52 9.57 -0.61
CA HIS A 191 7.59 10.66 -0.29
C HIS A 191 6.89 10.44 1.05
N SER A 192 6.06 11.42 1.47
CA SER A 192 5.47 11.51 2.81
C SER A 192 4.16 10.75 3.02
N HIS A 193 3.75 9.84 2.16
CA HIS A 193 2.63 8.95 2.45
C HIS A 193 3.05 7.88 3.46
N VAL A 194 2.16 7.59 4.42
CA VAL A 194 2.49 6.73 5.57
C VAL A 194 2.92 5.31 5.19
N ASP A 195 2.39 4.78 4.12
CA ASP A 195 2.75 3.46 3.58
C ASP A 195 4.18 3.38 3.02
N HIS A 196 4.89 4.49 2.93
CA HIS A 196 6.30 4.55 2.52
C HIS A 196 7.28 4.71 3.69
N PHE A 197 6.84 5.21 4.86
CA PHE A 197 7.73 5.43 6.00
C PHE A 197 7.25 4.84 7.33
N GLY A 198 5.96 4.55 7.49
CA GLY A 198 5.37 4.21 8.78
C GLY A 198 5.94 2.96 9.44
N GLY A 199 6.47 2.03 8.65
CA GLY A 199 7.03 0.77 9.10
C GLY A 199 8.52 0.80 9.51
N VAL A 200 9.21 1.95 9.40
CA VAL A 200 10.67 2.04 9.60
C VAL A 200 11.17 1.39 10.89
N LEU A 201 10.46 1.53 11.99
CA LEU A 201 10.81 0.91 13.27
C LEU A 201 10.58 -0.61 13.31
N GLY A 202 10.03 -1.18 12.26
CA GLY A 202 10.00 -2.63 12.04
C GLY A 202 11.34 -3.17 11.53
N ILE A 203 12.14 -2.35 10.84
CA ILE A 203 13.42 -2.74 10.23
C ILE A 203 14.59 -2.38 11.14
N VAL A 204 14.63 -1.17 11.66
CA VAL A 204 15.67 -0.66 12.55
C VAL A 204 15.04 -0.08 13.82
N SER A 205 15.75 -0.22 14.95
CA SER A 205 15.34 0.48 16.17
C SER A 205 15.90 1.91 16.20
N GLN A 206 15.27 2.80 16.97
CA GLN A 206 15.80 4.13 17.19
C GLN A 206 17.23 4.07 17.74
N GLN A 207 17.49 3.16 18.68
CA GLN A 207 18.82 2.96 19.25
C GLN A 207 19.85 2.52 18.19
N ASP A 208 19.47 1.66 17.22
CA ASP A 208 20.37 1.28 16.13
C ASP A 208 20.67 2.45 15.21
N ILE A 209 19.68 3.29 14.90
CA ILE A 209 19.85 4.49 14.07
C ILE A 209 20.89 5.40 14.71
N GLU A 210 20.74 5.70 16.01
CA GLU A 210 21.64 6.59 16.75
C GLU A 210 23.05 5.99 16.90
N ARG A 211 23.15 4.73 17.34
CA ARG A 211 24.42 4.06 17.60
C ARG A 211 25.22 3.78 16.32
N LYS A 212 24.56 3.30 15.29
CA LYS A 212 25.19 2.93 14.01
C LYS A 212 25.24 4.09 13.02
N LYS A 213 24.65 5.24 13.37
CA LYS A 213 24.53 6.44 12.53
C LYS A 213 23.94 6.11 11.15
N ILE A 214 22.87 5.30 11.15
CA ILE A 214 22.18 4.92 9.92
C ILE A 214 21.50 6.17 9.34
N PRO A 215 21.90 6.66 8.15
CA PRO A 215 21.26 7.80 7.53
C PRO A 215 19.82 7.45 7.13
N ILE A 216 18.89 8.34 7.49
CA ILE A 216 17.52 8.33 7.01
C ILE A 216 17.36 9.54 6.11
N ILE A 217 17.09 9.28 4.84
CA ILE A 217 17.05 10.27 3.77
C ILE A 217 15.61 10.42 3.30
N ALA A 218 15.14 11.65 3.22
CA ALA A 218 13.80 11.98 2.73
C ALA A 218 13.86 13.23 1.85
N PRO A 219 12.87 13.47 0.99
CA PRO A 219 12.78 14.69 0.20
C PRO A 219 12.69 15.94 1.08
N ALA A 220 13.13 17.07 0.54
CA ALA A 220 12.95 18.37 1.20
C ALA A 220 11.46 18.63 1.47
N GLY A 221 11.13 19.11 2.68
CA GLY A 221 9.74 19.36 3.08
C GLY A 221 8.95 18.08 3.47
N PHE A 222 9.64 17.00 3.78
CA PHE A 222 9.01 15.74 4.22
C PHE A 222 8.34 15.89 5.61
N ILE A 223 8.90 16.75 6.49
CA ILE A 223 8.41 17.08 7.83
C ILE A 223 7.98 18.55 7.85
#